data_d121de85d5c31a1d8b21f78491dc0b9a
#
_entry.id   d121de85d5c31a1d8b21f78491dc0b9a
#
_cell.length_a   1.000
_cell.length_b   1.000
_cell.length_c   1.000
_cell.angle_alpha   90.00
_cell.angle_beta   90.00
_cell.angle_gamma   90.00
#
_symmetry.space_group_name_H-M   'P 1'
#
loop_
_entity.id
_entity.type
_entity.pdbx_description
1 polymer ?
#
loop_
_entity_poly.entity_id
_entity_poly.type
_entity_poly.pdbx_seq_one_letter_code
_entity_poly.pdbx_strand_id
1 'polypeptide(L)'
;MKTVLIAVALLCSMEASVMAESSVSFEADAVGAAPKGWTATKTGQGNPKWTVEQDGAAPSKILKQSGTATYPLLLKDNTEIRDGFIEIMFKAIAGKEDRAAGVVWRARDANNYYVVRANALEDNVVPYKTVEGVRSSLDIVGRKGGYGVSAQVPANEWLKLRVEFTGSRFRVLYTGQQLFEVEDRTFGEAGKIGLWTKADSVTLFDKVLYGATK
;
A
#
# COMPACT_ATOMS: atom_id res chain seq x y z
N MET A 1 -45.90 -11.34 -49.59
CA MET A 1 -45.54 -11.65 -48.19
C MET A 1 -44.19 -10.99 -47.93
N LYS A 2 -44.19 -9.96 -47.05
CA LYS A 2 -42.94 -9.25 -46.67
C LYS A 2 -42.54 -9.79 -45.28
N THR A 3 -41.39 -10.46 -45.21
CA THR A 3 -40.82 -10.99 -43.98
C THR A 3 -40.09 -9.87 -43.26
N VAL A 4 -40.55 -9.53 -42.06
CA VAL A 4 -39.87 -8.55 -41.20
C VAL A 4 -38.89 -9.32 -40.31
N LEU A 5 -37.58 -9.08 -40.47
CA LEU A 5 -36.54 -9.54 -39.55
C LEU A 5 -36.48 -8.58 -38.35
N ILE A 6 -36.82 -9.07 -37.17
CA ILE A 6 -36.58 -8.34 -35.91
C ILE A 6 -35.22 -8.69 -35.41
N ALA A 7 -34.29 -7.74 -35.42
CA ALA A 7 -32.97 -7.85 -34.80
C ALA A 7 -33.11 -7.57 -33.31
N VAL A 8 -32.90 -8.59 -32.48
CA VAL A 8 -32.80 -8.45 -31.01
C VAL A 8 -31.37 -8.00 -30.67
N ALA A 9 -31.22 -6.76 -30.28
CA ALA A 9 -29.96 -6.25 -29.76
C ALA A 9 -29.81 -6.71 -28.29
N LEU A 10 -28.84 -7.59 -28.02
CA LEU A 10 -28.46 -8.02 -26.67
C LEU A 10 -27.66 -6.87 -26.04
N LEU A 11 -28.29 -6.07 -25.17
CA LEU A 11 -27.56 -5.14 -24.31
C LEU A 11 -26.80 -5.96 -23.24
N CYS A 12 -25.49 -6.08 -23.40
CA CYS A 12 -24.60 -6.58 -22.35
C CYS A 12 -24.41 -5.45 -21.33
N SER A 13 -25.16 -5.45 -20.25
CA SER A 13 -24.94 -4.56 -19.11
C SER A 13 -23.65 -5.00 -18.41
N MET A 14 -22.58 -4.22 -18.57
CA MET A 14 -21.42 -4.31 -17.69
C MET A 14 -21.84 -3.82 -16.30
N GLU A 15 -22.13 -4.73 -15.40
CA GLU A 15 -22.26 -4.40 -13.99
C GLU A 15 -20.89 -3.93 -13.48
N ALA A 16 -20.77 -2.65 -13.18
CA ALA A 16 -19.62 -2.14 -12.47
C ALA A 16 -19.62 -2.76 -11.07
N SER A 17 -18.60 -3.58 -10.77
CA SER A 17 -18.41 -4.19 -9.46
C SER A 17 -18.21 -3.06 -8.44
N VAL A 18 -19.21 -2.83 -7.60
CA VAL A 18 -19.12 -1.84 -6.52
C VAL A 18 -18.17 -2.41 -5.47
N MET A 19 -16.99 -1.81 -5.36
CA MET A 19 -16.03 -2.13 -4.30
C MET A 19 -16.54 -1.59 -2.97
N ALA A 20 -16.64 -2.46 -1.95
CA ALA A 20 -16.90 -2.01 -0.60
C ALA A 20 -15.62 -1.33 -0.07
N GLU A 21 -15.63 0.00 -0.04
CA GLU A 21 -14.52 0.81 0.46
C GLU A 21 -14.61 0.95 1.98
N SER A 22 -13.51 0.72 2.65
CA SER A 22 -13.30 0.99 4.07
C SER A 22 -12.29 2.12 4.23
N SER A 23 -12.57 3.04 5.14
CA SER A 23 -11.67 4.15 5.50
C SER A 23 -11.22 3.99 6.94
N VAL A 24 -9.91 4.09 7.19
CA VAL A 24 -9.35 4.17 8.53
C VAL A 24 -8.75 5.55 8.71
N SER A 25 -9.14 6.20 9.80
CA SER A 25 -8.47 7.37 10.38
C SER A 25 -8.02 7.01 11.79
N PHE A 26 -7.12 7.78 12.36
CA PHE A 26 -6.57 7.54 13.71
C PHE A 26 -7.24 8.41 14.78
N GLU A 27 -8.34 9.09 14.45
CA GLU A 27 -9.03 10.08 15.29
C GLU A 27 -9.55 9.50 16.62
N ALA A 28 -9.98 8.23 16.61
CA ALA A 28 -10.48 7.55 17.80
C ALA A 28 -9.37 6.96 18.70
N ASP A 29 -8.11 6.96 18.24
CA ASP A 29 -7.01 6.37 18.97
C ASP A 29 -6.39 7.36 19.98
N ALA A 30 -5.73 6.84 21.01
CA ALA A 30 -5.06 7.65 22.02
C ALA A 30 -3.70 8.16 21.50
N VAL A 31 -3.45 9.44 21.67
CA VAL A 31 -2.13 10.04 21.38
C VAL A 31 -1.05 9.37 22.23
N GLY A 32 0.09 9.06 21.61
CA GLY A 32 1.21 8.36 22.22
C GLY A 32 1.10 6.84 22.23
N ALA A 33 -0.05 6.27 21.86
CA ALA A 33 -0.27 4.82 21.79
C ALA A 33 -0.15 4.29 20.36
N ALA A 34 0.02 2.98 20.23
CA ALA A 34 -0.14 2.28 18.96
C ALA A 34 -1.62 2.30 18.52
N PRO A 35 -1.92 2.34 17.21
CA PRO A 35 -3.31 2.38 16.74
C PRO A 35 -4.02 1.05 17.00
N LYS A 36 -5.29 1.11 17.39
CA LYS A 36 -6.12 -0.07 17.64
C LYS A 36 -6.47 -0.80 16.35
N GLY A 37 -6.50 -2.13 16.41
CA GLY A 37 -6.83 -2.97 15.27
C GLY A 37 -5.70 -3.05 14.23
N TRP A 38 -4.46 -2.81 14.69
CA TRP A 38 -3.23 -2.98 13.93
C TRP A 38 -2.18 -3.70 14.76
N THR A 39 -1.41 -4.56 14.14
CA THR A 39 -0.29 -5.28 14.76
C THR A 39 1.02 -4.76 14.22
N ALA A 40 1.83 -4.13 15.10
CA ALA A 40 3.19 -3.71 14.78
C ALA A 40 4.13 -4.92 14.77
N THR A 41 4.90 -5.04 13.69
CA THR A 41 5.89 -6.10 13.51
C THR A 41 7.03 -5.61 12.62
N LYS A 42 7.93 -6.49 12.21
CA LYS A 42 9.04 -6.19 11.31
C LYS A 42 9.52 -7.42 10.56
N THR A 43 10.10 -7.21 9.38
CA THR A 43 11.04 -8.18 8.79
C THR A 43 12.45 -7.84 9.26
N GLY A 44 13.26 -8.83 9.59
CA GLY A 44 14.63 -8.64 10.04
C GLY A 44 14.76 -8.10 11.47
N GLN A 45 15.71 -7.23 11.71
CA GLN A 45 16.11 -6.77 13.04
C GLN A 45 15.62 -5.35 13.34
N GLY A 46 15.73 -4.92 14.61
CA GLY A 46 15.41 -3.57 15.06
C GLY A 46 14.11 -3.46 15.84
N ASN A 47 13.69 -2.24 16.13
CA ASN A 47 12.53 -1.94 16.97
C ASN A 47 11.66 -0.88 16.29
N PRO A 48 10.63 -1.28 15.52
CA PRO A 48 9.67 -0.34 14.94
C PRO A 48 8.90 0.37 16.05
N LYS A 49 8.58 1.65 15.84
CA LYS A 49 7.77 2.43 16.78
C LYS A 49 6.65 3.13 16.01
N TRP A 50 5.45 2.62 16.18
CA TRP A 50 4.23 3.16 15.60
C TRP A 50 3.40 3.84 16.68
N THR A 51 3.17 5.14 16.56
CA THR A 51 2.43 5.93 17.55
C THR A 51 1.45 6.87 16.88
N VAL A 52 0.27 7.02 17.46
CA VAL A 52 -0.66 8.06 17.08
C VAL A 52 -0.18 9.37 17.68
N GLU A 53 -0.12 10.44 16.87
CA GLU A 53 0.32 11.75 17.28
C GLU A 53 -0.71 12.81 16.87
N GLN A 54 -0.67 13.99 17.52
CA GLN A 54 -1.43 15.15 17.10
C GLN A 54 -0.78 15.76 15.85
N ASP A 55 -1.56 16.10 14.82
CA ASP A 55 -1.03 16.76 13.62
C ASP A 55 -0.86 18.27 13.86
N GLY A 56 0.28 18.64 14.41
CA GLY A 56 0.60 20.04 14.71
C GLY A 56 -0.42 20.68 15.65
N ALA A 57 -0.93 21.84 15.26
CA ALA A 57 -1.98 22.58 16.00
C ALA A 57 -3.41 22.18 15.61
N ALA A 58 -3.58 21.35 14.60
CA ALA A 58 -4.89 20.86 14.17
C ALA A 58 -5.46 19.85 15.18
N PRO A 59 -6.78 19.73 15.32
CA PRO A 59 -7.37 18.71 16.17
C PRO A 59 -7.25 17.29 15.60
N SER A 60 -6.74 17.13 14.38
CA SER A 60 -6.59 15.85 13.70
C SER A 60 -5.41 15.04 14.24
N LYS A 61 -5.54 13.71 14.16
CA LYS A 61 -4.51 12.75 14.57
C LYS A 61 -3.98 12.00 13.38
N ILE A 62 -2.70 11.72 13.44
CA ILE A 62 -1.94 10.99 12.42
C ILE A 62 -1.21 9.81 13.05
N LEU A 63 -0.86 8.84 12.26
CA LEU A 63 0.02 7.76 12.66
C LEU A 63 1.46 8.09 12.26
N LYS A 64 2.41 7.89 13.16
CA LYS A 64 3.84 8.07 12.92
C LYS A 64 4.61 6.78 13.13
N GLN A 65 5.45 6.43 12.16
CA GLN A 65 6.56 5.50 12.35
C GLN A 65 7.84 6.28 12.62
N SER A 66 8.56 5.97 13.72
CA SER A 66 9.80 6.67 14.12
C SER A 66 10.86 5.74 14.71
N GLY A 67 10.60 4.43 14.78
CA GLY A 67 11.60 3.45 15.23
C GLY A 67 12.47 2.98 14.08
N THR A 68 13.64 2.43 14.41
CA THR A 68 14.58 1.88 13.44
C THR A 68 14.47 0.36 13.39
N ALA A 69 14.23 -0.20 12.21
CA ALA A 69 14.24 -1.64 11.94
C ALA A 69 14.57 -1.92 10.47
N THR A 70 14.95 -3.14 10.14
CA THR A 70 15.23 -3.47 8.73
C THR A 70 14.04 -3.10 7.84
N TYR A 71 12.86 -3.63 8.15
CA TYR A 71 11.60 -3.22 7.53
C TYR A 71 10.50 -3.12 8.59
N PRO A 72 10.23 -1.93 9.15
CA PRO A 72 9.07 -1.70 10.00
C PRO A 72 7.77 -2.00 9.27
N LEU A 73 6.90 -2.78 9.88
CA LEU A 73 5.59 -3.19 9.38
C LEU A 73 4.50 -2.84 10.38
N LEU A 74 3.34 -2.47 9.87
CA LEU A 74 2.11 -2.36 10.64
C LEU A 74 0.99 -3.05 9.84
N LEU A 75 0.56 -4.22 10.28
CA LEU A 75 -0.44 -5.03 9.59
C LEU A 75 -1.83 -4.77 10.15
N LYS A 76 -2.82 -4.58 9.27
CA LYS A 76 -4.20 -4.37 9.68
C LYS A 76 -4.83 -5.68 10.13
N ASP A 77 -5.31 -5.70 11.38
CA ASP A 77 -5.99 -6.86 11.94
C ASP A 77 -7.33 -7.10 11.23
N ASN A 78 -7.78 -8.35 11.23
CA ASN A 78 -9.06 -8.77 10.66
C ASN A 78 -9.26 -8.36 9.19
N THR A 79 -8.17 -8.33 8.41
CA THR A 79 -8.22 -8.19 6.96
C THR A 79 -7.69 -9.45 6.29
N GLU A 80 -8.46 -9.92 5.29
CA GLU A 80 -8.12 -11.05 4.43
C GLU A 80 -8.58 -10.69 3.02
N ILE A 81 -7.71 -10.04 2.24
CA ILE A 81 -8.04 -9.53 0.92
C ILE A 81 -7.21 -10.26 -0.13
N ARG A 82 -7.90 -10.94 -1.05
CA ARG A 82 -7.28 -11.60 -2.20
C ARG A 82 -7.15 -10.64 -3.37
N ASP A 83 -8.26 -10.00 -3.73
CA ASP A 83 -8.36 -9.04 -4.82
C ASP A 83 -8.99 -7.76 -4.28
N GLY A 84 -8.40 -6.60 -4.60
CA GLY A 84 -8.85 -5.34 -4.03
C GLY A 84 -7.86 -4.20 -4.20
N PHE A 85 -7.84 -3.31 -3.22
CA PHE A 85 -6.90 -2.20 -3.21
C PHE A 85 -6.52 -1.77 -1.79
N ILE A 86 -5.40 -1.06 -1.69
CA ILE A 86 -5.02 -0.24 -0.55
C ILE A 86 -4.44 1.09 -1.05
N GLU A 87 -4.88 2.20 -0.44
CA GLU A 87 -4.37 3.56 -0.67
C GLU A 87 -4.00 4.21 0.66
N ILE A 88 -2.91 4.93 0.68
CA ILE A 88 -2.45 5.70 1.84
C ILE A 88 -2.18 7.16 1.47
N MET A 89 -2.42 8.06 2.42
CA MET A 89 -1.77 9.35 2.46
C MET A 89 -0.56 9.24 3.38
N PHE A 90 0.61 9.65 2.90
CA PHE A 90 1.85 9.61 3.67
C PHE A 90 2.66 10.90 3.51
N LYS A 91 3.51 11.18 4.51
CA LYS A 91 4.49 12.26 4.48
C LYS A 91 5.80 11.76 5.08
N ALA A 92 6.82 11.58 4.26
CA ALA A 92 8.15 11.17 4.70
C ALA A 92 8.90 12.40 5.23
N ILE A 93 9.18 12.44 6.54
CA ILE A 93 9.68 13.65 7.21
C ILE A 93 11.16 13.59 7.57
N ALA A 94 11.70 12.41 7.87
CA ALA A 94 13.11 12.24 8.21
C ALA A 94 13.60 10.82 7.90
N GLY A 95 14.90 10.63 8.06
CA GLY A 95 15.67 9.43 7.79
C GLY A 95 16.92 9.80 7.00
N LYS A 96 18.06 9.21 7.37
CA LYS A 96 19.35 9.41 6.70
C LYS A 96 19.75 8.21 5.87
N GLU A 97 19.45 7.02 6.37
CA GLU A 97 19.69 5.76 5.67
C GLU A 97 18.57 5.50 4.65
N ASP A 98 17.33 5.81 5.04
CA ASP A 98 16.17 5.71 4.16
C ASP A 98 15.10 6.72 4.54
N ARG A 99 14.22 7.08 3.59
CA ARG A 99 13.09 7.99 3.83
C ARG A 99 11.90 7.54 3.00
N ALA A 100 11.30 6.44 3.42
CA ALA A 100 10.34 5.69 2.63
C ALA A 100 8.99 5.52 3.33
N ALA A 101 7.95 5.43 2.50
CA ALA A 101 6.62 4.94 2.85
C ALA A 101 6.20 3.82 1.90
N GLY A 102 5.46 2.85 2.37
CA GLY A 102 4.96 1.76 1.54
C GLY A 102 3.61 1.22 1.97
N VAL A 103 2.95 0.56 1.04
CA VAL A 103 1.75 -0.24 1.25
C VAL A 103 2.06 -1.70 1.07
N VAL A 104 1.48 -2.53 1.93
CA VAL A 104 1.61 -3.99 1.94
C VAL A 104 0.28 -4.62 1.58
N TRP A 105 0.31 -5.68 0.78
CA TRP A 105 -0.87 -6.48 0.50
C TRP A 105 -0.54 -7.97 0.44
N ARG A 106 -1.58 -8.80 0.59
CA ARG A 106 -1.48 -10.26 0.68
C ARG A 106 -0.40 -10.74 1.66
N ALA A 107 -0.25 -10.02 2.80
CA ALA A 107 0.70 -10.44 3.81
C ALA A 107 0.18 -11.68 4.53
N ARG A 108 0.97 -12.75 4.51
CA ARG A 108 0.76 -13.98 5.29
C ARG A 108 1.30 -13.81 6.70
N ASP A 109 2.46 -13.15 6.78
CA ASP A 109 3.18 -12.86 8.02
C ASP A 109 4.20 -11.72 7.77
N ALA A 110 5.08 -11.47 8.74
CA ALA A 110 6.11 -10.44 8.68
C ALA A 110 7.24 -10.71 7.68
N ASN A 111 7.31 -11.92 7.11
CA ASN A 111 8.37 -12.35 6.21
C ASN A 111 7.87 -12.72 4.80
N ASN A 112 6.54 -12.71 4.58
CA ASN A 112 5.92 -13.16 3.35
C ASN A 112 4.80 -12.19 2.92
N TYR A 113 5.11 -11.25 2.03
CA TYR A 113 4.19 -10.21 1.59
C TYR A 113 4.64 -9.54 0.28
N TYR A 114 3.72 -8.86 -0.38
CA TYR A 114 4.06 -7.84 -1.39
C TYR A 114 4.11 -6.45 -0.75
N VAL A 115 4.97 -5.60 -1.30
CA VAL A 115 5.06 -4.19 -0.92
C VAL A 115 5.40 -3.31 -2.13
N VAL A 116 4.79 -2.15 -2.22
CA VAL A 116 5.28 -1.06 -3.06
C VAL A 116 5.67 0.10 -2.15
N ARG A 117 6.81 0.72 -2.42
CA ARG A 117 7.31 1.84 -1.63
C ARG A 117 7.65 3.05 -2.50
N ALA A 118 7.40 4.25 -1.98
CA ALA A 118 7.95 5.50 -2.46
C ALA A 118 9.09 5.95 -1.53
N ASN A 119 10.17 6.51 -2.07
CA ASN A 119 11.36 6.91 -1.31
C ASN A 119 11.84 8.31 -1.68
N ALA A 120 11.86 9.20 -0.69
CA ALA A 120 12.24 10.60 -0.84
C ALA A 120 13.76 10.85 -0.94
N LEU A 121 14.63 9.87 -0.66
CA LEU A 121 16.06 9.97 -0.89
C LEU A 121 16.48 9.46 -2.27
N GLU A 122 15.66 8.59 -2.87
CA GLU A 122 15.97 7.97 -4.15
C GLU A 122 15.12 8.51 -5.31
N ASP A 123 14.07 9.30 -5.02
CA ASP A 123 13.09 9.79 -5.99
C ASP A 123 12.57 8.67 -6.90
N ASN A 124 12.03 7.61 -6.27
CA ASN A 124 11.49 6.48 -7.01
C ASN A 124 10.33 5.78 -6.29
N VAL A 125 9.57 5.02 -7.06
CA VAL A 125 8.55 4.08 -6.59
C VAL A 125 8.91 2.68 -7.06
N VAL A 126 9.06 1.73 -6.12
CA VAL A 126 9.57 0.39 -6.42
C VAL A 126 8.66 -0.68 -5.83
N PRO A 127 8.22 -1.66 -6.65
CA PRO A 127 7.48 -2.82 -6.19
C PRO A 127 8.42 -3.96 -5.78
N TYR A 128 8.07 -4.66 -4.70
CA TYR A 128 8.83 -5.80 -4.20
C TYR A 128 7.90 -6.94 -3.75
N LYS A 129 8.50 -8.10 -3.65
CA LYS A 129 8.03 -9.18 -2.77
C LYS A 129 9.09 -9.48 -1.71
N THR A 130 8.62 -9.88 -0.54
CA THR A 130 9.44 -10.45 0.53
C THR A 130 9.02 -11.89 0.71
N VAL A 131 9.95 -12.82 0.54
CA VAL A 131 9.74 -14.27 0.69
C VAL A 131 10.73 -14.77 1.71
N GLU A 132 10.23 -15.39 2.78
CA GLU A 132 11.06 -15.88 3.89
C GLU A 132 12.03 -14.80 4.43
N GLY A 133 11.57 -13.55 4.47
CA GLY A 133 12.34 -12.41 4.93
C GLY A 133 13.31 -11.80 3.91
N VAL A 134 13.47 -12.41 2.73
CA VAL A 134 14.32 -11.92 1.65
C VAL A 134 13.51 -11.06 0.68
N ARG A 135 13.88 -9.79 0.55
CA ARG A 135 13.20 -8.85 -0.34
C ARG A 135 13.85 -8.82 -1.73
N SER A 136 13.05 -8.91 -2.77
CA SER A 136 13.45 -8.75 -4.17
C SER A 136 12.51 -7.80 -4.92
N SER A 137 13.04 -6.97 -5.82
CA SER A 137 12.22 -6.12 -6.69
C SER A 137 11.48 -6.96 -7.71
N LEU A 138 10.30 -6.47 -8.11
CA LEU A 138 9.50 -7.08 -9.17
C LEU A 138 9.70 -6.34 -10.48
N ASP A 139 9.65 -7.08 -11.58
CA ASP A 139 9.67 -6.50 -12.91
C ASP A 139 8.38 -5.76 -13.23
N ILE A 140 8.49 -4.67 -13.95
CA ILE A 140 7.36 -3.89 -14.44
C ILE A 140 6.91 -4.47 -15.78
N VAL A 141 5.60 -4.58 -15.98
CA VAL A 141 5.04 -5.08 -17.23
C VAL A 141 5.57 -4.27 -18.42
N GLY A 142 6.07 -4.97 -19.44
CA GLY A 142 6.69 -4.36 -20.61
C GLY A 142 8.17 -3.97 -20.46
N ARG A 143 8.76 -4.16 -19.25
CA ARG A 143 10.17 -3.87 -18.99
C ARG A 143 10.79 -4.98 -18.13
N LYS A 144 11.83 -5.63 -18.63
CA LYS A 144 12.60 -6.61 -17.85
C LYS A 144 13.78 -5.92 -17.16
N GLY A 145 13.98 -6.28 -15.90
CA GLY A 145 15.03 -5.71 -15.06
C GLY A 145 14.78 -4.25 -14.71
N GLY A 146 15.74 -3.64 -14.04
CA GLY A 146 15.65 -2.28 -13.53
C GLY A 146 15.13 -2.23 -12.08
N TYR A 147 15.00 -1.02 -11.57
CA TYR A 147 14.67 -0.79 -10.17
C TYR A 147 13.54 0.23 -10.05
N GLY A 148 12.30 -0.24 -10.16
CA GLY A 148 11.14 0.63 -10.06
C GLY A 148 11.03 1.68 -11.17
N VAL A 149 10.40 2.79 -10.85
CA VAL A 149 10.21 3.95 -11.73
C VAL A 149 10.67 5.21 -10.99
N SER A 150 11.43 6.08 -11.66
CA SER A 150 11.75 7.40 -11.15
C SER A 150 10.47 8.22 -11.04
N ALA A 151 10.26 8.80 -9.87
CA ALA A 151 9.14 9.68 -9.56
C ALA A 151 9.58 10.63 -8.46
N GLN A 152 9.27 11.92 -8.58
CA GLN A 152 9.55 12.87 -7.52
C GLN A 152 8.78 12.49 -6.25
N VAL A 153 9.49 12.30 -5.15
CA VAL A 153 8.93 12.00 -3.82
C VAL A 153 9.39 13.07 -2.84
N PRO A 154 8.81 14.28 -2.91
CA PRO A 154 9.23 15.38 -2.04
C PRO A 154 9.04 15.03 -0.57
N ALA A 155 10.08 15.27 0.25
CA ALA A 155 9.99 15.15 1.69
C ALA A 155 9.12 16.26 2.27
N ASN A 156 8.48 15.99 3.40
CA ASN A 156 7.60 16.91 4.12
C ASN A 156 6.32 17.33 3.37
N GLU A 157 5.94 16.62 2.31
CA GLU A 157 4.69 16.82 1.60
C GLU A 157 3.77 15.60 1.75
N TRP A 158 2.45 15.85 1.78
CA TRP A 158 1.45 14.80 1.76
C TRP A 158 1.28 14.24 0.35
N LEU A 159 1.53 12.95 0.21
CA LEU A 159 1.50 12.22 -1.06
C LEU A 159 0.57 11.02 -0.95
N LYS A 160 0.08 10.53 -2.09
CA LYS A 160 -0.76 9.33 -2.17
C LYS A 160 -0.02 8.18 -2.84
N LEU A 161 -0.13 7.00 -2.26
CA LEU A 161 0.33 5.76 -2.86
C LEU A 161 -0.79 4.73 -2.80
N ARG A 162 -1.13 4.15 -3.95
CA ARG A 162 -2.20 3.16 -4.09
C ARG A 162 -1.70 1.95 -4.86
N VAL A 163 -2.10 0.78 -4.44
CA VAL A 163 -2.01 -0.45 -5.24
C VAL A 163 -3.41 -1.04 -5.40
N GLU A 164 -3.74 -1.41 -6.62
CA GLU A 164 -4.91 -2.23 -6.97
C GLU A 164 -4.39 -3.60 -7.41
N PHE A 165 -4.94 -4.66 -6.86
CA PHE A 165 -4.45 -6.02 -7.10
C PHE A 165 -5.60 -6.97 -7.40
N THR A 166 -5.46 -7.68 -8.54
CA THR A 166 -6.45 -8.66 -9.02
C THR A 166 -5.71 -9.81 -9.67
N GLY A 167 -5.93 -11.04 -9.19
CA GLY A 167 -5.19 -12.21 -9.65
C GLY A 167 -3.68 -12.00 -9.50
N SER A 168 -2.94 -12.12 -10.58
CA SER A 168 -1.48 -11.90 -10.60
C SER A 168 -1.06 -10.48 -11.00
N ARG A 169 -2.02 -9.58 -11.30
CA ARG A 169 -1.73 -8.22 -11.77
C ARG A 169 -1.92 -7.19 -10.68
N PHE A 170 -0.96 -6.27 -10.57
CA PHE A 170 -0.94 -5.20 -9.59
C PHE A 170 -0.71 -3.89 -10.31
N ARG A 171 -1.64 -2.95 -10.16
CA ARG A 171 -1.56 -1.61 -10.72
C ARG A 171 -1.15 -0.65 -9.61
N VAL A 172 -0.07 0.08 -9.82
CA VAL A 172 0.46 1.06 -8.88
C VAL A 172 0.12 2.46 -9.35
N LEU A 173 -0.55 3.21 -8.48
CA LEU A 173 -0.87 4.61 -8.70
C LEU A 173 -0.12 5.46 -7.68
N TYR A 174 0.44 6.55 -8.15
CA TYR A 174 1.12 7.53 -7.32
C TYR A 174 0.54 8.92 -7.59
N THR A 175 0.17 9.63 -6.54
CA THR A 175 -0.53 10.94 -6.61
C THR A 175 -1.75 10.94 -7.55
N GLY A 176 -2.48 9.80 -7.58
CA GLY A 176 -3.71 9.64 -8.36
C GLY A 176 -3.50 9.23 -9.83
N GLN A 177 -2.26 9.11 -10.30
CA GLN A 177 -1.95 8.68 -11.66
C GLN A 177 -1.34 7.26 -11.66
N GLN A 178 -1.76 6.43 -12.61
CA GLN A 178 -1.13 5.13 -12.80
C GLN A 178 0.33 5.31 -13.20
N LEU A 179 1.23 4.70 -12.44
CA LEU A 179 2.67 4.78 -12.67
C LEU A 179 3.21 3.57 -13.42
N PHE A 180 2.77 2.37 -13.03
CA PHE A 180 3.14 1.11 -13.70
C PHE A 180 2.21 -0.05 -13.29
N GLU A 181 2.40 -1.18 -13.97
CA GLU A 181 1.80 -2.47 -13.62
C GLU A 181 2.89 -3.52 -13.38
N VAL A 182 2.56 -4.49 -12.55
CA VAL A 182 3.40 -5.65 -12.21
C VAL A 182 2.60 -6.92 -12.40
N GLU A 183 3.24 -7.99 -12.84
CA GLU A 183 2.66 -9.33 -12.81
C GLU A 183 3.56 -10.27 -11.99
N ASP A 184 3.00 -10.84 -10.90
CA ASP A 184 3.68 -11.83 -10.07
C ASP A 184 2.67 -12.80 -9.46
N ARG A 185 3.05 -14.07 -9.29
CA ARG A 185 2.17 -15.15 -8.81
C ARG A 185 2.64 -15.79 -7.51
N THR A 186 3.56 -15.16 -6.81
CA THR A 186 4.17 -15.73 -5.59
C THR A 186 3.14 -15.90 -4.47
N PHE A 187 2.28 -14.90 -4.24
CA PHE A 187 1.22 -14.96 -3.25
C PHE A 187 -0.14 -14.79 -3.94
N GLY A 188 -0.83 -15.90 -4.20
CA GLY A 188 -2.13 -15.94 -4.88
C GLY A 188 -3.33 -15.90 -3.92
N GLU A 189 -3.10 -16.17 -2.63
CA GLU A 189 -4.15 -16.26 -1.62
C GLU A 189 -4.47 -14.90 -1.00
N ALA A 190 -5.60 -14.82 -0.30
CA ALA A 190 -5.95 -13.68 0.52
C ALA A 190 -4.92 -13.49 1.65
N GLY A 191 -4.75 -12.25 2.08
CA GLY A 191 -3.88 -11.93 3.19
C GLY A 191 -4.10 -10.52 3.72
N LYS A 192 -3.33 -10.15 4.72
CA LYS A 192 -3.45 -8.84 5.37
C LYS A 192 -2.94 -7.72 4.45
N ILE A 193 -3.49 -6.54 4.68
CA ILE A 193 -2.94 -5.28 4.19
C ILE A 193 -2.14 -4.60 5.29
N GLY A 194 -1.30 -3.63 4.92
CA GLY A 194 -0.51 -2.92 5.93
C GLY A 194 0.28 -1.73 5.42
N LEU A 195 0.99 -1.13 6.35
CA LEU A 195 1.93 -0.02 6.16
C LEU A 195 3.36 -0.51 6.35
N TRP A 196 4.29 0.15 5.66
CA TRP A 196 5.69 -0.26 5.63
C TRP A 196 6.61 0.96 5.59
N THR A 197 7.75 0.84 6.25
CA THR A 197 8.88 1.76 6.09
C THR A 197 10.19 0.98 6.04
N LYS A 198 11.33 1.68 5.94
CA LYS A 198 12.65 1.06 5.90
C LYS A 198 13.62 1.80 6.79
N ALA A 199 14.52 1.06 7.43
CA ALA A 199 15.64 1.54 8.22
C ALA A 199 15.22 2.60 9.27
N ASP A 200 15.78 3.78 9.19
CA ASP A 200 15.55 4.93 10.08
C ASP A 200 14.49 5.90 9.55
N SER A 201 13.68 5.50 8.57
CA SER A 201 12.62 6.34 8.01
C SER A 201 11.68 6.83 9.11
N VAL A 202 11.46 8.14 9.18
CA VAL A 202 10.38 8.73 9.98
C VAL A 202 9.29 9.20 9.03
N THR A 203 8.12 8.57 9.14
CA THR A 203 7.03 8.76 8.19
C THR A 203 5.71 8.92 8.91
N LEU A 204 4.93 9.89 8.46
CA LEU A 204 3.55 10.12 8.89
C LEU A 204 2.58 9.47 7.92
N PHE A 205 1.50 8.91 8.45
CA PHE A 205 0.38 8.36 7.71
C PHE A 205 -0.91 8.95 8.25
N ASP A 206 -1.77 9.43 7.36
CA ASP A 206 -3.04 10.01 7.75
C ASP A 206 -4.18 9.03 7.42
N LYS A 207 -4.56 8.93 6.17
CA LYS A 207 -5.74 8.19 5.74
C LYS A 207 -5.34 6.89 5.06
N VAL A 208 -5.95 5.79 5.49
CA VAL A 208 -5.83 4.49 4.84
C VAL A 208 -7.19 4.10 4.26
N LEU A 209 -7.26 3.98 2.94
CA LEU A 209 -8.43 3.45 2.23
C LEU A 209 -8.12 2.05 1.74
N TYR A 210 -9.06 1.14 1.85
CA TYR A 210 -8.90 -0.21 1.32
C TYR A 210 -10.25 -0.84 1.00
N GLY A 211 -10.25 -1.85 0.15
CA GLY A 211 -11.45 -2.59 -0.17
C GLY A 211 -11.13 -3.88 -0.92
N ALA A 212 -12.06 -4.83 -0.82
CA ALA A 212 -12.04 -6.05 -1.62
C ALA A 212 -12.90 -5.86 -2.88
N THR A 213 -12.44 -6.37 -4.02
CA THR A 213 -13.30 -6.60 -5.20
C THR A 213 -14.14 -7.84 -4.96
N LYS A 214 -15.42 -7.77 -5.33
CA LYS A 214 -16.34 -8.92 -5.30
C LYS A 214 -16.09 -9.83 -6.49
#